data_c152b5fc20597f13692b0784e2ab7f09
#
_entry.id   c152b5fc20597f13692b0784e2ab7f09
#
_cell.length_a   1.000
_cell.length_b   1.000
_cell.length_c   1.000
_cell.angle_alpha   90.00
_cell.angle_beta   90.00
_cell.angle_gamma   90.00
#
_symmetry.space_group_name_H-M   'P 1'
#
loop_
_entity.id
_entity.type
_entity.pdbx_description
1 polymer ?
#
loop_
_entity_poly.entity_id
_entity_poly.type
_entity_poly.pdbx_seq_one_letter_code
_entity_poly.pdbx_strand_id
1 'polypeptide(L)'
;MVTVFMVLFDELVRLKRVVFLSPYANFNLVFGLSLAKHLLKFLHSIYMFCEFDIPSSVLSILDESEIKRLYISKTVHNVNISNAEGVIMILDKEVNNMYRILRIDIKYLFIFIPRLKLIKDIHDLIIYRVRKASTGIYQFLTKERRYFVKVIGTQVIEVSIPHNLELIVVELNDIINTFGSIKASDFVKYCMHKMNLRREECVDLVRKAISMGIIKYRGGYLTLT
;
A
#
# COMPACT_ATOMS: atom_id res chain seq x y z
N MET A 1 -10.47 -23.68 -0.61
CA MET A 1 -10.38 -22.22 -0.44
C MET A 1 -8.99 -21.91 0.10
N VAL A 2 -8.07 -21.44 -0.74
CA VAL A 2 -6.67 -21.18 -0.34
C VAL A 2 -6.68 -19.87 0.42
N THR A 3 -6.43 -19.92 1.71
CA THR A 3 -6.21 -18.74 2.55
C THR A 3 -4.85 -18.15 2.13
N VAL A 4 -4.87 -17.19 1.23
CA VAL A 4 -3.65 -16.42 0.92
C VAL A 4 -3.33 -15.62 2.19
N PHE A 5 -2.31 -16.05 2.92
CA PHE A 5 -1.78 -15.29 4.05
C PHE A 5 -1.27 -13.95 3.51
N MET A 6 -1.89 -12.86 3.88
CA MET A 6 -1.44 -11.53 3.53
C MET A 6 -0.38 -11.08 4.55
N VAL A 7 0.87 -11.30 4.21
CA VAL A 7 2.04 -10.89 5.03
C VAL A 7 1.99 -9.39 5.34
N LEU A 8 1.50 -8.57 4.39
CA LEU A 8 1.34 -7.13 4.59
C LEU A 8 0.33 -6.82 5.71
N PHE A 9 -0.82 -7.49 5.77
CA PHE A 9 -1.80 -7.21 6.83
C PHE A 9 -1.27 -7.62 8.20
N ASP A 10 -0.59 -8.76 8.30
CA ASP A 10 0.03 -9.20 9.55
C ASP A 10 1.13 -8.22 9.99
N GLU A 11 1.88 -7.66 9.06
CA GLU A 11 2.85 -6.61 9.35
C GLU A 11 2.16 -5.34 9.84
N LEU A 12 1.11 -4.87 9.17
CA LEU A 12 0.35 -3.70 9.58
C LEU A 12 -0.20 -3.83 11.00
N VAL A 13 -0.68 -5.04 11.35
CA VAL A 13 -1.12 -5.36 12.72
C VAL A 13 0.02 -5.24 13.73
N ARG A 14 1.23 -5.67 13.39
CA ARG A 14 2.41 -5.52 14.27
C ARG A 14 2.83 -4.06 14.43
N LEU A 15 2.76 -3.30 13.36
CA LEU A 15 3.13 -1.88 13.35
C LEU A 15 2.14 -0.99 14.10
N LYS A 16 0.88 -1.39 14.16
CA LYS A 16 -0.23 -0.73 14.89
C LYS A 16 -0.57 0.68 14.42
N ARG A 17 0.40 1.53 14.10
CA ARG A 17 0.20 2.94 13.75
C ARG A 17 0.87 3.25 12.42
N VAL A 18 0.06 3.44 11.37
CA VAL A 18 0.55 3.56 9.99
C VAL A 18 -0.18 4.67 9.25
N VAL A 19 0.57 5.45 8.51
CA VAL A 19 0.04 6.43 7.55
C VAL A 19 0.34 5.96 6.13
N PHE A 20 -0.69 5.93 5.29
CA PHE A 20 -0.58 5.64 3.87
C PHE A 20 -0.71 6.93 3.07
N LEU A 21 0.35 7.31 2.38
CA LEU A 21 0.32 8.40 1.41
C LEU A 21 -0.22 7.84 0.09
N SER A 22 -1.51 8.00 -0.14
CA SER A 22 -2.23 7.39 -1.25
C SER A 22 -3.27 8.36 -1.84
N PRO A 23 -3.11 8.80 -3.10
CA PRO A 23 -4.09 9.64 -3.78
C PRO A 23 -5.22 8.83 -4.43
N TYR A 24 -5.34 7.54 -4.15
CA TYR A 24 -6.25 6.62 -4.86
C TYR A 24 -7.48 6.29 -4.00
N ALA A 25 -8.52 7.12 -4.03
CA ALA A 25 -9.71 7.00 -3.19
C ALA A 25 -10.35 5.60 -3.22
N ASN A 26 -10.65 5.06 -4.41
CA ASN A 26 -11.26 3.73 -4.54
C ASN A 26 -10.37 2.61 -3.99
N PHE A 27 -9.07 2.70 -4.21
CA PHE A 27 -8.11 1.76 -3.63
C PHE A 27 -8.11 1.85 -2.10
N ASN A 28 -8.06 3.08 -1.56
CA ASN A 28 -8.05 3.31 -0.12
C ASN A 28 -9.31 2.73 0.57
N LEU A 29 -10.48 2.84 -0.08
CA LEU A 29 -11.74 2.26 0.41
C LEU A 29 -11.67 0.73 0.46
N VAL A 30 -11.32 0.09 -0.65
CA VAL A 30 -11.26 -1.37 -0.74
C VAL A 30 -10.20 -1.93 0.21
N PHE A 31 -9.01 -1.32 0.23
CA PHE A 31 -7.93 -1.74 1.10
C PHE A 31 -8.24 -1.48 2.57
N GLY A 32 -8.80 -0.32 2.91
CA GLY A 32 -9.19 0.05 4.27
C GLY A 32 -10.27 -0.89 4.83
N LEU A 33 -11.29 -1.24 4.04
CA LEU A 33 -12.32 -2.21 4.46
C LEU A 33 -11.75 -3.63 4.58
N SER A 34 -10.85 -4.03 3.68
CA SER A 34 -10.16 -5.33 3.79
C SER A 34 -9.28 -5.40 5.04
N LEU A 35 -8.63 -4.29 5.39
CA LEU A 35 -7.87 -4.17 6.64
C LEU A 35 -8.80 -4.20 7.86
N ALA A 36 -9.95 -3.50 7.82
CA ALA A 36 -10.98 -3.58 8.86
C ALA A 36 -11.44 -5.03 9.08
N LYS A 37 -11.77 -5.74 8.00
CA LYS A 37 -12.12 -7.16 8.06
C LYS A 37 -11.05 -8.00 8.74
N HIS A 38 -9.78 -7.77 8.39
CA HIS A 38 -8.66 -8.49 9.00
C HIS A 38 -8.54 -8.18 10.50
N LEU A 39 -8.67 -6.91 10.89
CA LEU A 39 -8.61 -6.48 12.28
C LEU A 39 -9.80 -7.01 13.12
N LEU A 40 -11.00 -7.10 12.56
CA LEU A 40 -12.20 -7.62 13.23
C LEU A 40 -12.10 -9.11 13.62
N LYS A 41 -11.09 -9.83 13.14
CA LYS A 41 -10.81 -11.20 13.61
C LYS A 41 -10.39 -11.24 15.08
N PHE A 42 -9.84 -10.14 15.61
CA PHE A 42 -9.32 -10.07 16.98
C PHE A 42 -9.68 -8.79 17.75
N LEU A 43 -10.34 -7.82 17.10
CA LEU A 43 -10.89 -6.63 17.75
C LEU A 43 -12.41 -6.73 17.85
N HIS A 44 -13.00 -6.19 18.94
CA HIS A 44 -14.45 -6.17 19.11
C HIS A 44 -15.12 -5.11 18.22
N SER A 45 -14.45 -3.97 18.03
CA SER A 45 -15.00 -2.88 17.24
C SER A 45 -13.92 -2.04 16.55
N ILE A 46 -14.28 -1.48 15.41
CA ILE A 46 -13.44 -0.55 14.64
C ILE A 46 -14.27 0.69 14.30
N TYR A 47 -13.67 1.85 14.43
CA TYR A 47 -14.20 3.09 13.91
C TYR A 47 -13.54 3.43 12.58
N MET A 48 -14.36 3.62 11.55
CA MET A 48 -13.91 4.01 10.23
C MET A 48 -14.42 5.40 9.88
N PHE A 49 -13.51 6.33 9.68
CA PHE A 49 -13.83 7.66 9.17
C PHE A 49 -13.54 7.69 7.69
N CYS A 50 -14.57 7.99 6.90
CA CYS A 50 -14.45 8.06 5.46
C CYS A 50 -15.18 9.30 4.94
N GLU A 51 -14.43 10.23 4.34
CA GLU A 51 -15.00 11.45 3.75
C GLU A 51 -15.81 11.16 2.47
N PHE A 52 -15.65 9.96 1.91
CA PHE A 52 -16.38 9.50 0.72
C PHE A 52 -17.60 8.66 1.09
N ASP A 53 -18.59 8.64 0.18
CA ASP A 53 -19.65 7.64 0.23
C ASP A 53 -19.08 6.26 -0.09
N ILE A 54 -19.39 5.28 0.74
CA ILE A 54 -18.95 3.90 0.54
C ILE A 54 -20.02 3.17 -0.27
N PRO A 55 -19.72 2.76 -1.51
CA PRO A 55 -20.68 2.00 -2.32
C PRO A 55 -21.05 0.68 -1.64
N SER A 56 -22.32 0.26 -1.74
CA SER A 56 -22.81 -1.01 -1.18
C SER A 56 -22.02 -2.22 -1.71
N SER A 57 -21.59 -2.16 -2.97
CA SER A 57 -20.73 -3.20 -3.57
C SER A 57 -19.36 -3.31 -2.89
N VAL A 58 -18.86 -2.25 -2.28
CA VAL A 58 -17.60 -2.27 -1.52
C VAL A 58 -17.85 -2.73 -0.09
N LEU A 59 -18.99 -2.37 0.52
CA LEU A 59 -19.38 -2.88 1.84
C LEU A 59 -19.58 -4.40 1.86
N SER A 60 -19.89 -5.03 0.72
CA SER A 60 -19.98 -6.49 0.60
C SER A 60 -18.68 -7.25 0.86
N ILE A 61 -17.55 -6.56 1.08
CA ILE A 61 -16.32 -7.15 1.60
C ILE A 61 -16.53 -7.74 2.99
N LEU A 62 -17.40 -7.12 3.79
CA LEU A 62 -17.73 -7.49 5.15
C LEU A 62 -19.02 -8.32 5.17
N ASP A 63 -19.08 -9.27 6.09
CA ASP A 63 -20.33 -9.96 6.40
C ASP A 63 -21.19 -9.16 7.39
N GLU A 64 -22.43 -9.62 7.64
CA GLU A 64 -23.36 -8.92 8.52
C GLU A 64 -22.86 -8.78 9.96
N SER A 65 -22.11 -9.76 10.46
CA SER A 65 -21.56 -9.74 11.81
C SER A 65 -20.40 -8.75 11.93
N GLU A 66 -19.59 -8.63 10.88
CA GLU A 66 -18.49 -7.68 10.77
C GLU A 66 -19.01 -6.23 10.62
N ILE A 67 -20.07 -6.03 9.81
CA ILE A 67 -20.72 -4.71 9.64
C ILE A 67 -21.25 -4.17 10.99
N LYS A 68 -21.85 -5.01 11.82
CA LYS A 68 -22.35 -4.60 13.15
C LYS A 68 -21.24 -4.12 14.09
N ARG A 69 -20.01 -4.47 13.83
CA ARG A 69 -18.82 -4.14 14.63
C ARG A 69 -17.98 -3.02 14.01
N LEU A 70 -18.38 -2.52 12.83
CA LEU A 70 -17.74 -1.42 12.14
C LEU A 70 -18.59 -0.15 12.21
N TYR A 71 -18.13 0.86 12.95
CA TYR A 71 -18.81 2.15 13.07
C TYR A 71 -18.27 3.11 12.01
N ILE A 72 -19.10 3.46 11.03
CA ILE A 72 -18.72 4.33 9.91
C ILE A 72 -19.24 5.75 10.15
N SER A 73 -18.37 6.75 10.04
CA SER A 73 -18.72 8.17 10.13
C SER A 73 -18.01 8.99 9.06
N LYS A 74 -18.65 10.06 8.59
CA LYS A 74 -18.04 11.04 7.66
C LYS A 74 -17.20 12.09 8.38
N THR A 75 -17.42 12.28 9.68
CA THR A 75 -16.75 13.33 10.45
C THR A 75 -16.06 12.79 11.69
N VAL A 76 -14.87 13.28 11.97
CA VAL A 76 -14.08 12.89 13.14
C VAL A 76 -14.56 13.61 14.41
N HIS A 77 -15.23 14.78 14.25
CA HIS A 77 -15.49 15.71 15.37
C HIS A 77 -16.54 15.25 16.39
N ASN A 78 -17.42 14.32 16.04
CA ASN A 78 -18.59 13.97 16.84
C ASN A 78 -18.55 12.58 17.47
N VAL A 79 -17.42 11.87 17.34
CA VAL A 79 -17.31 10.49 17.84
C VAL A 79 -16.35 10.45 19.02
N ASN A 80 -16.82 9.92 20.14
CA ASN A 80 -15.94 9.62 21.27
C ASN A 80 -15.10 8.38 20.94
N ILE A 81 -13.88 8.62 20.45
CA ILE A 81 -12.95 7.59 19.99
C ILE A 81 -12.20 6.97 21.18
N SER A 82 -12.36 7.49 22.40
CA SER A 82 -11.57 7.05 23.55
C SER A 82 -11.72 5.56 23.90
N ASN A 83 -12.81 4.93 23.45
CA ASN A 83 -13.06 3.50 23.66
C ASN A 83 -12.82 2.64 22.41
N ALA A 84 -12.28 3.22 21.33
CA ALA A 84 -12.01 2.48 20.12
C ALA A 84 -10.75 1.63 20.25
N GLU A 85 -10.84 0.34 19.95
CA GLU A 85 -9.65 -0.52 19.87
C GLU A 85 -8.86 -0.27 18.58
N GLY A 86 -9.57 0.07 17.49
CA GLY A 86 -8.98 0.37 16.20
C GLY A 86 -9.69 1.51 15.47
N VAL A 87 -8.91 2.33 14.77
CA VAL A 87 -9.41 3.43 13.94
C VAL A 87 -8.77 3.38 12.57
N ILE A 88 -9.61 3.47 11.55
CA ILE A 88 -9.20 3.62 10.15
C ILE A 88 -9.76 4.95 9.63
N MET A 89 -8.90 5.77 9.05
CA MET A 89 -9.29 7.05 8.47
C MET A 89 -8.96 7.07 6.99
N ILE A 90 -9.95 7.42 6.15
CA ILE A 90 -9.78 7.60 4.71
C ILE A 90 -10.18 9.03 4.38
N LEU A 91 -9.20 9.87 4.15
CA LEU A 91 -9.35 11.30 4.02
C LEU A 91 -9.06 11.74 2.58
N ASP A 92 -9.85 12.67 2.06
CA ASP A 92 -9.68 13.28 0.73
C ASP A 92 -8.63 14.39 0.75
N LYS A 93 -8.52 15.05 1.89
CA LYS A 93 -7.63 16.19 2.09
C LYS A 93 -6.81 16.03 3.35
N GLU A 94 -5.73 16.76 3.39
CA GLU A 94 -4.97 16.92 4.62
C GLU A 94 -5.82 17.64 5.68
N VAL A 95 -5.98 17.02 6.84
CA VAL A 95 -6.75 17.61 7.94
C VAL A 95 -5.85 18.57 8.73
N ASN A 96 -6.32 19.81 8.90
CA ASN A 96 -5.57 20.87 9.60
C ASN A 96 -5.20 20.54 11.06
N ASN A 97 -5.73 19.49 11.63
CA ASN A 97 -5.46 19.04 12.99
C ASN A 97 -4.94 17.59 13.06
N MET A 98 -4.24 17.14 12.02
CA MET A 98 -3.69 15.78 11.98
C MET A 98 -2.87 15.44 13.24
N TYR A 99 -2.14 16.38 13.80
CA TYR A 99 -1.41 16.20 15.06
C TYR A 99 -2.28 15.76 16.24
N ARG A 100 -3.53 16.26 16.33
CA ARG A 100 -4.46 15.83 17.39
C ARG A 100 -4.87 14.38 17.19
N ILE A 101 -5.16 13.98 15.94
CA ILE A 101 -5.55 12.62 15.60
C ILE A 101 -4.41 11.65 15.89
N LEU A 102 -3.18 12.03 15.52
CA LEU A 102 -2.00 11.19 15.72
C LEU A 102 -1.60 11.01 17.19
N ARG A 103 -2.06 11.91 18.08
CA ARG A 103 -1.84 11.83 19.54
C ARG A 103 -2.92 11.08 20.28
N ILE A 104 -4.00 10.65 19.61
CA ILE A 104 -5.06 9.86 20.28
C ILE A 104 -4.44 8.53 20.70
N ASP A 105 -4.64 8.17 21.95
CA ASP A 105 -4.19 6.88 22.49
C ASP A 105 -5.13 5.76 22.02
N ILE A 106 -4.86 5.28 20.80
CA ILE A 106 -5.57 4.18 20.17
C ILE A 106 -4.55 3.12 19.82
N LYS A 107 -4.85 1.88 20.12
CA LYS A 107 -3.96 0.73 19.91
C LYS A 107 -3.65 0.52 18.43
N TYR A 108 -4.67 0.65 17.56
CA TYR A 108 -4.51 0.50 16.11
C TYR A 108 -5.02 1.73 15.38
N LEU A 109 -4.13 2.42 14.67
CA LEU A 109 -4.44 3.64 13.93
C LEU A 109 -3.88 3.56 12.50
N PHE A 110 -4.77 3.56 11.52
CA PHE A 110 -4.43 3.52 10.10
C PHE A 110 -5.04 4.72 9.39
N ILE A 111 -4.22 5.51 8.71
CA ILE A 111 -4.66 6.75 8.08
C ILE A 111 -4.27 6.75 6.61
N PHE A 112 -5.23 6.93 5.72
CA PHE A 112 -5.03 7.11 4.29
C PHE A 112 -5.24 8.58 3.95
N ILE A 113 -4.20 9.22 3.41
CA ILE A 113 -4.22 10.62 2.99
C ILE A 113 -3.49 10.80 1.66
N PRO A 114 -3.94 11.73 0.77
CA PRO A 114 -3.28 11.92 -0.51
C PRO A 114 -1.91 12.58 -0.39
N ARG A 115 -1.72 13.46 0.58
CA ARG A 115 -0.47 14.19 0.82
C ARG A 115 -0.26 14.43 2.30
N LEU A 116 0.99 14.50 2.70
CA LEU A 116 1.41 14.88 4.05
C LEU A 116 2.32 16.10 3.94
N LYS A 117 1.87 17.26 4.43
CA LYS A 117 2.77 18.39 4.68
C LYS A 117 3.59 18.04 5.92
N LEU A 118 4.89 17.97 5.76
CA LEU A 118 5.93 17.72 6.76
C LEU A 118 5.45 17.60 8.22
N ILE A 119 5.23 16.38 8.67
CA ILE A 119 5.13 16.09 10.09
C ILE A 119 6.54 15.75 10.56
N LYS A 120 7.29 16.78 10.98
CA LYS A 120 8.70 16.60 11.38
C LYS A 120 8.89 15.85 12.70
N ASP A 121 7.85 15.73 13.53
CA ASP A 121 8.01 15.39 14.95
C ASP A 121 7.20 14.18 15.43
N ILE A 122 6.80 13.25 14.54
CA ILE A 122 6.09 12.04 14.98
C ILE A 122 7.02 10.85 14.81
N HIS A 123 7.75 10.55 15.88
CA HIS A 123 8.78 9.50 15.90
C HIS A 123 8.27 8.07 15.75
N ASP A 124 6.98 7.80 16.05
CA ASP A 124 6.44 6.42 16.12
C ASP A 124 5.53 6.03 14.94
N LEU A 125 5.50 6.83 13.87
CA LEU A 125 4.65 6.56 12.72
C LEU A 125 5.45 5.96 11.57
N ILE A 126 4.97 4.83 11.09
CA ILE A 126 5.46 4.26 9.84
C ILE A 126 4.65 4.82 8.68
N ILE A 127 5.34 5.36 7.70
CA ILE A 127 4.74 5.97 6.52
C ILE A 127 4.98 5.07 5.32
N TYR A 128 3.90 4.56 4.74
CA TYR A 128 3.90 3.90 3.44
C TYR A 128 3.52 4.89 2.34
N ARG A 129 4.34 4.98 1.31
CA ARG A 129 3.95 5.62 0.06
C ARG A 129 3.27 4.58 -0.82
N VAL A 130 2.04 4.85 -1.23
CA VAL A 130 1.30 4.00 -2.15
C VAL A 130 1.41 4.56 -3.55
N ARG A 131 1.85 3.75 -4.50
CA ARG A 131 1.94 4.10 -5.92
C ARG A 131 1.18 3.07 -6.74
N LYS A 132 0.53 3.54 -7.80
CA LYS A 132 -0.08 2.65 -8.79
C LYS A 132 1.03 2.14 -9.71
N ALA A 133 1.31 0.85 -9.66
CA ALA A 133 2.31 0.21 -10.51
C ALA A 133 1.74 -0.15 -11.90
N SER A 134 0.50 -0.68 -11.94
CA SER A 134 -0.25 -0.93 -13.17
C SER A 134 -1.75 -0.97 -12.87
N THR A 135 -2.58 -1.33 -13.85
CA THR A 135 -4.02 -1.45 -13.65
C THR A 135 -4.33 -2.45 -12.54
N GLY A 136 -4.92 -1.96 -11.45
CA GLY A 136 -5.27 -2.76 -10.27
C GLY A 136 -4.10 -3.19 -9.40
N ILE A 137 -2.83 -2.88 -9.74
CA ILE A 137 -1.66 -3.21 -8.91
C ILE A 137 -1.12 -1.95 -8.25
N TYR A 138 -0.94 -2.03 -6.94
CA TYR A 138 -0.44 -0.96 -6.11
C TYR A 138 0.80 -1.41 -5.35
N GLN A 139 1.76 -0.51 -5.24
CA GLN A 139 3.01 -0.72 -4.55
C GLN A 139 3.01 0.08 -3.25
N PHE A 140 3.35 -0.58 -2.16
CA PHE A 140 3.57 0.02 -0.85
C PHE A 140 5.06 0.13 -0.59
N LEU A 141 5.52 1.32 -0.32
CA LEU A 141 6.93 1.64 -0.16
C LEU A 141 7.21 2.25 1.22
N THR A 142 8.15 1.67 1.94
CA THR A 142 8.88 2.33 3.03
C THR A 142 10.34 2.53 2.63
N LYS A 143 11.17 3.01 3.54
CA LYS A 143 12.62 3.08 3.31
C LYS A 143 13.26 1.69 3.13
N GLU A 144 12.71 0.67 3.81
CA GLU A 144 13.31 -0.65 3.94
C GLU A 144 12.54 -1.75 3.21
N ARG A 145 11.24 -1.55 2.98
CA ARG A 145 10.34 -2.61 2.52
C ARG A 145 9.46 -2.17 1.37
N ARG A 146 9.10 -3.16 0.57
CA ARG A 146 8.26 -2.99 -0.61
C ARG A 146 7.27 -4.14 -0.71
N TYR A 147 5.98 -3.81 -0.81
CA TYR A 147 4.90 -4.78 -1.02
C TYR A 147 4.13 -4.44 -2.27
N PHE A 148 3.58 -5.45 -2.90
CA PHE A 148 2.70 -5.28 -4.05
C PHE A 148 1.35 -5.90 -3.74
N VAL A 149 0.31 -5.16 -4.04
CA VAL A 149 -1.07 -5.55 -3.81
C VAL A 149 -1.85 -5.39 -5.10
N LYS A 150 -2.58 -6.42 -5.49
CA LYS A 150 -3.52 -6.38 -6.59
C LYS A 150 -4.93 -6.27 -6.05
N VAL A 151 -5.70 -5.32 -6.61
CA VAL A 151 -7.13 -5.16 -6.33
C VAL A 151 -7.92 -5.62 -7.55
N ILE A 152 -8.80 -6.59 -7.36
CA ILE A 152 -9.72 -7.12 -8.38
C ILE A 152 -11.14 -7.01 -7.83
N GLY A 153 -11.90 -6.04 -8.33
CA GLY A 153 -13.21 -5.72 -7.74
C GLY A 153 -13.05 -5.30 -6.27
N THR A 154 -13.58 -6.09 -5.36
CA THR A 154 -13.50 -5.88 -3.91
C THR A 154 -12.45 -6.77 -3.22
N GLN A 155 -11.72 -7.57 -3.97
CA GLN A 155 -10.69 -8.44 -3.41
C GLN A 155 -9.33 -7.77 -3.42
N VAL A 156 -8.63 -7.88 -2.30
CA VAL A 156 -7.24 -7.45 -2.12
C VAL A 156 -6.37 -8.69 -2.05
N ILE A 157 -5.38 -8.79 -2.94
CA ILE A 157 -4.48 -9.94 -3.06
C ILE A 157 -3.05 -9.41 -2.99
N GLU A 158 -2.25 -9.94 -2.08
CA GLU A 158 -0.82 -9.66 -2.06
C GLU A 158 -0.14 -10.37 -3.23
N VAL A 159 0.68 -9.64 -3.97
CA VAL A 159 1.43 -10.17 -5.10
C VAL A 159 2.86 -10.45 -4.66
N SER A 160 3.18 -11.73 -4.54
CA SER A 160 4.56 -12.15 -4.30
C SER A 160 5.42 -11.82 -5.52
N ILE A 161 6.48 -11.07 -5.31
CA ILE A 161 7.48 -10.82 -6.34
C ILE A 161 8.61 -11.85 -6.14
N PRO A 162 8.98 -12.59 -7.18
CA PRO A 162 10.16 -13.46 -7.11
C PRO A 162 11.40 -12.66 -6.73
N HIS A 163 12.23 -13.23 -5.87
CA HIS A 163 13.44 -12.57 -5.35
C HIS A 163 14.35 -12.02 -6.48
N ASN A 164 14.52 -12.77 -7.55
CA ASN A 164 15.31 -12.32 -8.72
C ASN A 164 14.73 -11.06 -9.39
N LEU A 165 13.39 -10.90 -9.37
CA LEU A 165 12.74 -9.72 -9.90
C LEU A 165 12.93 -8.51 -8.96
N GLU A 166 12.90 -8.75 -7.66
CA GLU A 166 13.19 -7.73 -6.67
C GLU A 166 14.61 -7.20 -6.80
N LEU A 167 15.60 -8.08 -6.98
CA LEU A 167 16.99 -7.70 -7.20
C LEU A 167 17.14 -6.83 -8.47
N ILE A 168 16.50 -7.21 -9.58
CA ILE A 168 16.53 -6.41 -10.81
C ILE A 168 15.97 -5.00 -10.59
N VAL A 169 14.90 -4.87 -9.81
CA VAL A 169 14.30 -3.57 -9.51
C VAL A 169 15.23 -2.72 -8.65
N VAL A 170 15.89 -3.32 -7.66
CA VAL A 170 16.90 -2.62 -6.83
C VAL A 170 18.06 -2.13 -7.69
N GLU A 171 18.67 -2.99 -8.50
CA GLU A 171 19.79 -2.63 -9.36
C GLU A 171 19.39 -1.55 -10.38
N LEU A 172 18.19 -1.65 -10.96
CA LEU A 172 17.70 -0.61 -11.86
C LEU A 172 17.50 0.73 -11.15
N ASN A 173 16.98 0.70 -9.92
CA ASN A 173 16.79 1.90 -9.10
C ASN A 173 18.12 2.62 -8.83
N ASP A 174 19.16 1.87 -8.50
CA ASP A 174 20.49 2.42 -8.23
C ASP A 174 21.10 3.04 -9.49
N ILE A 175 20.96 2.37 -10.63
CA ILE A 175 21.42 2.91 -11.91
C ILE A 175 20.66 4.19 -12.30
N ILE A 176 19.33 4.19 -12.15
CA ILE A 176 18.50 5.35 -12.49
C ILE A 176 18.79 6.54 -11.56
N ASN A 177 19.00 6.29 -10.27
CA ASN A 177 19.37 7.34 -9.33
C ASN A 177 20.73 7.97 -9.67
N THR A 178 21.62 7.21 -10.28
CA THR A 178 22.96 7.67 -10.67
C THR A 178 22.97 8.33 -12.04
N PHE A 179 22.26 7.77 -13.03
CA PHE A 179 22.37 8.15 -14.45
C PHE A 179 21.06 8.64 -15.08
N GLY A 180 19.94 8.65 -14.34
CA GLY A 180 18.63 9.11 -14.78
C GLY A 180 17.84 8.07 -15.60
N SER A 181 18.47 7.38 -16.54
CA SER A 181 17.86 6.32 -17.36
C SER A 181 18.90 5.38 -17.91
N ILE A 182 18.49 4.19 -18.31
CA ILE A 182 19.37 3.20 -18.94
C ILE A 182 18.69 2.57 -20.16
N LYS A 183 19.46 2.29 -21.25
CA LYS A 183 18.93 1.50 -22.36
C LYS A 183 18.61 0.07 -21.89
N ALA A 184 17.49 -0.46 -22.34
CA ALA A 184 17.05 -1.81 -21.95
C ALA A 184 18.09 -2.89 -22.30
N SER A 185 18.77 -2.76 -23.46
CA SER A 185 19.84 -3.66 -23.88
C SER A 185 21.04 -3.64 -22.93
N ASP A 186 21.39 -2.46 -22.43
CA ASP A 186 22.56 -2.30 -21.57
C ASP A 186 22.25 -2.75 -20.15
N PHE A 187 21.01 -2.53 -19.71
CA PHE A 187 20.54 -3.07 -18.43
C PHE A 187 20.51 -4.61 -18.44
N VAL A 188 20.03 -5.23 -19.53
CA VAL A 188 20.06 -6.69 -19.66
C VAL A 188 21.52 -7.21 -19.57
N LYS A 189 22.47 -6.59 -20.27
CA LYS A 189 23.89 -6.96 -20.16
C LYS A 189 24.42 -6.81 -18.74
N TYR A 190 24.07 -5.70 -18.07
CA TYR A 190 24.44 -5.47 -16.69
C TYR A 190 23.91 -6.59 -15.76
N CYS A 191 22.62 -6.94 -15.87
CA CYS A 191 22.02 -8.02 -15.09
C CYS A 191 22.68 -9.37 -15.36
N MET A 192 23.02 -9.69 -16.60
CA MET A 192 23.73 -10.91 -16.94
C MET A 192 25.05 -11.03 -16.14
N HIS A 193 25.83 -9.96 -16.11
CA HIS A 193 27.11 -9.96 -15.39
C HIS A 193 26.94 -9.90 -13.87
N LYS A 194 26.07 -9.03 -13.39
CA LYS A 194 25.89 -8.80 -11.95
C LYS A 194 25.24 -9.97 -11.25
N MET A 195 24.26 -10.60 -11.88
CA MET A 195 23.43 -11.66 -11.29
C MET A 195 23.81 -13.07 -11.80
N ASN A 196 24.79 -13.16 -12.68
CA ASN A 196 25.20 -14.41 -13.33
C ASN A 196 24.02 -15.18 -13.96
N LEU A 197 23.13 -14.45 -14.66
CA LEU A 197 21.96 -14.98 -15.34
C LEU A 197 22.19 -15.05 -16.84
N ARG A 198 21.51 -15.98 -17.51
CA ARG A 198 21.48 -16.03 -18.97
C ARG A 198 20.68 -14.84 -19.53
N ARG A 199 20.97 -14.45 -20.76
CA ARG A 199 20.31 -13.32 -21.43
C ARG A 199 18.79 -13.46 -21.45
N GLU A 200 18.29 -14.65 -21.76
CA GLU A 200 16.85 -14.93 -21.85
C GLU A 200 16.18 -14.72 -20.48
N GLU A 201 16.79 -15.22 -19.40
CA GLU A 201 16.30 -15.04 -18.04
C GLU A 201 16.23 -13.56 -17.66
N CYS A 202 17.28 -12.78 -17.98
CA CYS A 202 17.28 -11.34 -17.74
C CYS A 202 16.18 -10.61 -18.52
N VAL A 203 16.00 -10.96 -19.80
CA VAL A 203 14.95 -10.38 -20.65
C VAL A 203 13.58 -10.70 -20.10
N ASP A 204 13.34 -11.94 -19.69
CA ASP A 204 12.03 -12.35 -19.14
C ASP A 204 11.73 -11.67 -17.79
N LEU A 205 12.73 -11.51 -16.93
CA LEU A 205 12.58 -10.76 -15.69
C LEU A 205 12.27 -9.29 -15.96
N VAL A 206 12.95 -8.65 -16.90
CA VAL A 206 12.67 -7.26 -17.29
C VAL A 206 11.27 -7.14 -17.88
N ARG A 207 10.85 -8.05 -18.77
CA ARG A 207 9.49 -8.09 -19.33
C ARG A 207 8.44 -8.26 -18.23
N LYS A 208 8.69 -9.15 -17.28
CA LYS A 208 7.81 -9.37 -16.14
C LYS A 208 7.71 -8.12 -15.27
N ALA A 209 8.82 -7.42 -15.00
CA ALA A 209 8.81 -6.16 -14.28
C ALA A 209 8.01 -5.07 -15.02
N ILE A 210 8.10 -5.01 -16.34
CA ILE A 210 7.32 -4.11 -17.19
C ILE A 210 5.83 -4.48 -17.14
N SER A 211 5.48 -5.75 -17.29
CA SER A 211 4.08 -6.21 -17.25
C SER A 211 3.42 -5.99 -15.89
N MET A 212 4.19 -6.02 -14.81
CA MET A 212 3.75 -5.66 -13.46
C MET A 212 3.70 -4.14 -13.23
N GLY A 213 4.13 -3.33 -14.21
CA GLY A 213 4.17 -1.87 -14.11
C GLY A 213 5.20 -1.33 -13.11
N ILE A 214 6.18 -2.14 -12.72
CA ILE A 214 7.26 -1.72 -11.82
C ILE A 214 8.29 -0.87 -12.58
N ILE A 215 8.51 -1.26 -13.83
CA ILE A 215 9.44 -0.62 -14.76
C ILE A 215 8.63 -0.09 -15.95
N LYS A 216 8.95 1.10 -16.39
CA LYS A 216 8.46 1.65 -17.66
C LYS A 216 9.50 1.46 -18.74
N TYR A 217 9.03 1.02 -19.92
CA TYR A 217 9.82 0.97 -21.15
C TYR A 217 9.30 2.02 -22.12
N ARG A 218 10.17 2.94 -22.52
CA ARG A 218 9.81 3.98 -23.51
C ARG A 218 11.03 4.27 -24.41
N GLY A 219 10.84 4.15 -25.72
CA GLY A 219 11.86 4.52 -26.69
C GLY A 219 13.20 3.78 -26.54
N GLY A 220 13.17 2.53 -26.06
CA GLY A 220 14.39 1.73 -25.82
C GLY A 220 15.00 1.90 -24.43
N TYR A 221 14.47 2.80 -23.60
CA TYR A 221 14.97 3.09 -22.26
C TYR A 221 14.05 2.53 -21.16
N LEU A 222 14.67 2.15 -20.04
CA LEU A 222 13.98 1.75 -18.80
C LEU A 222 14.00 2.90 -17.79
N THR A 223 12.87 3.10 -17.13
CA THR A 223 12.71 4.02 -16.01
C THR A 223 11.87 3.36 -14.93
N LEU A 224 11.95 3.84 -13.70
CA LEU A 224 11.01 3.44 -12.65
C LEU A 224 9.67 4.15 -12.82
N THR A 225 8.62 3.53 -12.31
CA THR A 225 7.25 4.04 -12.37
C THR A 225 6.99 5.08 -11.28
#